data_8142e08760d597ac65c524800e349582
#
_entry.id   8142e08760d597ac65c524800e349582
#
_cell.length_a   1.000
_cell.length_b   1.000
_cell.length_c   1.000
_cell.angle_alpha   90.00
_cell.angle_beta   90.00
_cell.angle_gamma   90.00
#
_symmetry.space_group_name_H-M   'P 1'
#
loop_
_entity.id
_entity.type
_entity.pdbx_description
1 polymer ?
#
loop_
_entity_poly.entity_id
_entity_poly.type
_entity_poly.pdbx_seq_one_letter_code
_entity_poly.pdbx_strand_id
1 'polypeptide(L)'
;MKSSQFAVRSVMLGPVTAATTARTANLDTQGAKYATIEVVLGAQLNTNATAPTISISESDTTVATTFATFNSSFSTSQANVAATVGAYHVDLKGRKRYLRLTLTPDTTTNGAVLSSVVGILDKEIRAANSGNADTVVVG
;
A
#
# COMPACT_ATOMS: atom_id res chain seq x y z
N MET A 1 0.07 8.54 -27.65
CA MET A 1 1.07 8.49 -26.59
C MET A 1 0.87 9.67 -25.63
N LYS A 2 -0.14 9.60 -24.76
CA LYS A 2 -0.48 10.71 -23.84
C LYS A 2 -0.67 10.26 -22.38
N SER A 3 -0.34 9.03 -22.03
CA SER A 3 -0.67 8.49 -20.72
C SER A 3 0.27 8.91 -19.57
N SER A 4 1.49 9.33 -19.88
CA SER A 4 2.44 9.71 -18.84
C SER A 4 2.26 11.12 -18.28
N GLN A 5 1.49 11.95 -18.94
CA GLN A 5 1.29 13.36 -18.53
C GLN A 5 0.27 13.52 -17.39
N PHE A 6 -0.47 12.47 -17.04
CA PHE A 6 -1.56 12.56 -16.06
C PHE A 6 -1.35 11.72 -14.81
N ALA A 7 -0.29 10.91 -14.77
CA ALA A 7 0.03 10.12 -13.59
C ALA A 7 0.96 10.91 -12.66
N VAL A 8 0.52 11.16 -11.44
CA VAL A 8 1.34 11.75 -10.39
C VAL A 8 1.83 10.63 -9.48
N ARG A 9 3.14 10.54 -9.31
CA ARG A 9 3.76 9.61 -8.36
C ARG A 9 4.11 10.32 -7.08
N SER A 10 3.83 9.71 -5.96
CA SER A 10 4.16 10.20 -4.63
C SER A 10 4.79 9.09 -3.81
N VAL A 11 5.93 9.36 -3.21
CA VAL A 11 6.50 8.46 -2.21
C VAL A 11 5.67 8.62 -0.94
N MET A 12 4.86 7.62 -0.62
CA MET A 12 4.03 7.61 0.57
C MET A 12 4.84 7.22 1.80
N LEU A 13 5.71 6.22 1.65
CA LEU A 13 6.61 5.75 2.69
C LEU A 13 7.96 5.46 2.04
N GLY A 14 9.00 6.19 2.45
CA GLY A 14 10.36 5.93 2.01
C GLY A 14 10.87 4.58 2.55
N PRO A 15 12.01 4.08 2.03
CA PRO A 15 12.60 2.85 2.53
C PRO A 15 12.84 2.93 4.04
N VAL A 16 12.17 2.08 4.80
CA VAL A 16 12.26 2.04 6.25
C VAL A 16 12.05 0.61 6.76
N THR A 17 12.75 0.25 7.80
CA THR A 17 12.52 -1.01 8.49
C THR A 17 11.35 -0.86 9.45
N ALA A 18 10.26 -1.60 9.20
CA ALA A 18 9.18 -1.78 10.14
C ALA A 18 9.51 -2.95 11.06
N ALA A 19 9.85 -2.67 12.31
CA ALA A 19 10.31 -3.70 13.25
C ALA A 19 9.17 -4.21 14.15
N THR A 20 8.58 -3.32 14.96
CA THR A 20 7.56 -3.70 15.96
C THR A 20 6.34 -2.79 15.94
N THR A 21 6.39 -1.71 15.18
CA THR A 21 5.33 -0.70 15.17
C THR A 21 4.74 -0.60 13.77
N ALA A 22 3.43 -0.54 13.69
CA ALA A 22 2.74 -0.30 12.42
C ALA A 22 3.19 1.03 11.80
N ARG A 23 3.35 1.03 10.49
CA ARG A 23 3.68 2.19 9.68
C ARG A 23 2.46 2.61 8.87
N THR A 24 2.20 3.90 8.87
CA THR A 24 1.09 4.47 8.10
C THR A 24 1.58 5.51 7.12
N ALA A 25 0.94 5.56 5.97
CA ALA A 25 1.19 6.57 4.96
C ALA A 25 -0.12 7.04 4.33
N ASN A 26 -0.26 8.34 4.12
CA ASN A 26 -1.46 8.94 3.55
C ASN A 26 -1.20 9.36 2.10
N LEU A 27 -2.21 9.20 1.26
CA LEU A 27 -2.26 9.66 -0.12
C LEU A 27 -3.46 10.60 -0.29
N ASP A 28 -3.22 11.85 -0.70
CA ASP A 28 -4.29 12.77 -1.09
C ASP A 28 -4.70 12.47 -2.54
N THR A 29 -5.92 12.02 -2.73
CA THR A 29 -6.44 11.59 -4.03
C THR A 29 -7.20 12.68 -4.77
N GLN A 30 -7.18 13.92 -4.28
CA GLN A 30 -7.93 15.02 -4.86
C GLN A 30 -7.65 15.20 -6.36
N GLY A 31 -8.69 15.17 -7.17
CA GLY A 31 -8.61 15.36 -8.61
C GLY A 31 -8.20 14.12 -9.42
N ALA A 32 -7.92 13.00 -8.75
CA ALA A 32 -7.67 11.73 -9.43
C ALA A 32 -8.96 10.91 -9.57
N LYS A 33 -8.97 9.99 -10.54
CA LYS A 33 -10.05 9.01 -10.73
C LYS A 33 -9.65 7.62 -10.25
N TYR A 34 -8.35 7.34 -10.30
CA TYR A 34 -7.79 6.05 -9.92
C TYR A 34 -6.54 6.27 -9.08
N ALA A 35 -6.31 5.37 -8.15
CA ALA A 35 -5.07 5.30 -7.39
C ALA A 35 -4.48 3.90 -7.50
N THR A 36 -3.17 3.84 -7.68
CA THR A 36 -2.40 2.60 -7.50
C THR A 36 -1.44 2.81 -6.35
N ILE A 37 -1.48 1.93 -5.37
CA ILE A 37 -0.56 1.93 -4.24
C ILE A 37 0.34 0.72 -4.39
N GLU A 38 1.60 0.96 -4.69
CA GLU A 38 2.62 -0.09 -4.82
C GLU A 38 3.38 -0.22 -3.50
N VAL A 39 3.45 -1.43 -2.99
CA VAL A 39 4.16 -1.77 -1.76
C VAL A 39 5.30 -2.71 -2.10
N VAL A 40 6.50 -2.30 -1.78
CA VAL A 40 7.70 -3.13 -1.90
C VAL A 40 8.12 -3.56 -0.51
N LEU A 41 8.15 -4.86 -0.29
CA LEU A 41 8.62 -5.48 0.94
C LEU A 41 9.94 -6.20 0.65
N GLY A 42 10.96 -5.91 1.44
CA GLY A 42 12.19 -6.70 1.47
C GLY A 42 11.97 -8.03 2.18
N ALA A 43 13.00 -8.85 2.18
CA ALA A 43 12.98 -10.09 2.95
C ALA A 43 12.82 -9.80 4.46
N GLN A 44 12.05 -10.63 5.15
CA GLN A 44 11.97 -10.55 6.61
C GLN A 44 13.28 -11.00 7.24
N LEU A 45 13.68 -10.34 8.31
CA LEU A 45 14.94 -10.66 9.01
C LEU A 45 14.83 -11.91 9.89
N ASN A 46 13.61 -12.32 10.24
CA ASN A 46 13.35 -13.51 11.04
C ASN A 46 12.55 -14.53 10.26
N THR A 47 13.09 -15.72 10.08
CA THR A 47 12.47 -16.81 9.30
C THR A 47 11.24 -17.41 9.96
N ASN A 48 11.02 -17.18 11.24
CA ASN A 48 9.83 -17.66 11.98
C ASN A 48 8.72 -16.60 12.08
N ALA A 49 8.95 -15.39 11.54
CA ALA A 49 7.96 -14.34 11.59
C ALA A 49 6.80 -14.63 10.62
N THR A 50 5.60 -14.23 11.01
CA THR A 50 4.46 -14.23 10.09
C THR A 50 4.56 -13.09 9.08
N ALA A 51 3.87 -13.22 7.95
CA ALA A 51 3.86 -12.17 6.94
C ALA A 51 3.27 -10.87 7.51
N PRO A 52 3.82 -9.70 7.16
CA PRO A 52 3.22 -8.42 7.53
C PRO A 52 1.83 -8.28 6.92
N THR A 53 0.92 -7.65 7.64
CA THR A 53 -0.42 -7.34 7.14
C THR A 53 -0.48 -5.91 6.62
N ILE A 54 -1.23 -5.71 5.55
CA ILE A 54 -1.42 -4.39 4.94
C ILE A 54 -2.92 -4.14 4.85
N SER A 55 -3.35 -2.95 5.25
CA SER A 55 -4.72 -2.51 5.12
C SER A 55 -4.81 -1.13 4.49
N ILE A 56 -5.91 -0.89 3.76
CA ILE A 56 -6.21 0.42 3.21
C ILE A 56 -7.50 0.94 3.85
N SER A 57 -7.44 2.17 4.29
CA SER A 57 -8.55 2.91 4.87
C SER A 57 -8.72 4.27 4.20
N GLU A 58 -9.87 4.88 4.37
CA GLU A 58 -10.21 6.15 3.74
C GLU A 58 -10.79 7.14 4.73
N SER A 59 -10.59 8.44 4.47
CA SER A 59 -11.15 9.54 5.26
C SER A 59 -11.27 10.81 4.42
N ASP A 60 -12.18 11.69 4.81
CA ASP A 60 -12.27 13.06 4.25
C ASP A 60 -11.30 14.03 4.93
N THR A 61 -10.65 13.62 6.00
CA THR A 61 -9.68 14.41 6.74
C THR A 61 -8.40 13.61 6.99
N THR A 62 -7.34 14.30 7.40
CA THR A 62 -6.06 13.65 7.78
C THR A 62 -6.00 13.21 9.24
N VAL A 63 -7.08 13.41 10.01
CA VAL A 63 -7.14 13.02 11.42
C VAL A 63 -7.12 11.49 11.54
N ALA A 64 -6.24 10.96 12.36
CA ALA A 64 -5.98 9.52 12.43
C ALA A 64 -7.23 8.69 12.80
N THR A 65 -8.10 9.22 13.65
CA THR A 65 -9.29 8.51 14.16
C THR A 65 -10.46 8.49 13.17
N THR A 66 -10.40 9.23 12.06
CA THR A 66 -11.49 9.32 11.08
C THR A 66 -11.37 8.32 9.95
N PHE A 67 -10.27 7.57 9.88
CA PHE A 67 -10.04 6.60 8.81
C PHE A 67 -10.83 5.32 9.05
N ALA A 68 -11.65 4.95 8.07
CA ALA A 68 -12.38 3.69 8.04
C ALA A 68 -11.74 2.72 7.03
N THR A 69 -11.45 1.51 7.47
CA THR A 69 -10.88 0.48 6.59
C THR A 69 -11.95 -0.01 5.61
N PHE A 70 -11.64 0.00 4.33
CA PHE A 70 -12.50 -0.55 3.29
C PHE A 70 -11.89 -1.76 2.58
N ASN A 71 -10.58 -1.95 2.71
CA ASN A 71 -9.91 -3.16 2.28
C ASN A 71 -9.02 -3.64 3.43
N SER A 72 -9.34 -4.79 3.97
CA SER A 72 -8.59 -5.43 5.03
C SER A 72 -7.90 -6.66 4.50
N SER A 73 -6.63 -6.78 4.83
CA SER A 73 -5.79 -7.95 4.62
C SER A 73 -5.40 -8.27 3.17
N PHE A 74 -4.48 -7.50 2.68
CA PHE A 74 -3.45 -8.07 1.86
C PHE A 74 -2.47 -8.78 2.81
N SER A 75 -2.63 -10.07 2.96
CA SER A 75 -1.57 -10.90 3.49
C SER A 75 -0.66 -11.22 2.32
N THR A 76 0.57 -10.76 2.37
CA THR A 76 1.57 -11.33 1.49
C THR A 76 1.65 -12.81 1.86
N SER A 77 1.44 -13.70 0.92
CA SER A 77 1.44 -15.15 1.16
C SER A 77 2.81 -15.71 1.60
N GLN A 78 3.73 -14.85 1.93
CA GLN A 78 5.09 -15.16 2.30
C GLN A 78 5.33 -14.88 3.78
N ALA A 79 5.05 -15.87 4.58
CA ALA A 79 5.88 -16.16 5.72
C ALA A 79 7.27 -16.46 5.17
N ASN A 80 8.29 -15.76 5.63
CA ASN A 80 9.69 -16.08 5.41
C ASN A 80 10.32 -15.63 4.08
N VAL A 81 11.11 -14.59 4.16
CA VAL A 81 12.41 -14.48 3.51
C VAL A 81 12.46 -13.89 2.11
N ALA A 82 11.45 -13.94 1.26
CA ALA A 82 11.56 -13.36 -0.07
C ALA A 82 11.05 -11.92 -0.13
N ALA A 83 11.71 -11.09 -0.94
CA ALA A 83 11.19 -9.78 -1.29
C ALA A 83 9.91 -9.91 -2.10
N THR A 84 8.93 -9.07 -1.81
CA THR A 84 7.59 -9.13 -2.40
C THR A 84 7.16 -7.75 -2.89
N VAL A 85 6.47 -7.69 -4.01
CA VAL A 85 5.83 -6.48 -4.52
C VAL A 85 4.33 -6.70 -4.56
N GLY A 86 3.59 -5.83 -3.90
CA GLY A 86 2.13 -5.80 -3.95
C GLY A 86 1.64 -4.52 -4.62
N ALA A 87 0.50 -4.59 -5.30
CA ALA A 87 -0.15 -3.43 -5.88
C ALA A 87 -1.65 -3.43 -5.55
N TYR A 88 -2.14 -2.27 -5.11
CA TYR A 88 -3.56 -1.99 -4.91
C TYR A 88 -4.04 -1.03 -5.99
N HIS A 89 -5.01 -1.45 -6.76
CA HIS A 89 -5.69 -0.60 -7.73
C HIS A 89 -7.05 -0.20 -7.17
N VAL A 90 -7.25 1.09 -6.96
CA VAL A 90 -8.45 1.64 -6.33
C VAL A 90 -9.17 2.55 -7.31
N ASP A 91 -10.43 2.22 -7.62
CA ASP A 91 -11.35 3.16 -8.25
C ASP A 91 -11.81 4.18 -7.20
N LEU A 92 -11.53 5.44 -7.45
CA LEU A 92 -11.81 6.53 -6.51
C LEU A 92 -13.26 7.04 -6.59
N LYS A 93 -14.07 6.48 -7.48
CA LYS A 93 -15.49 6.85 -7.58
C LYS A 93 -16.22 6.53 -6.27
N GLY A 94 -16.72 7.56 -5.62
CA GLY A 94 -17.42 7.43 -4.33
C GLY A 94 -16.50 7.17 -3.12
N ARG A 95 -15.18 7.22 -3.30
CA ARG A 95 -14.20 7.14 -2.22
C ARG A 95 -13.98 8.51 -1.57
N LYS A 96 -13.48 8.48 -0.35
CA LYS A 96 -13.09 9.68 0.38
C LYS A 96 -11.76 10.23 -0.14
N ARG A 97 -11.50 11.50 0.17
CA ARG A 97 -10.35 12.24 -0.35
C ARG A 97 -9.00 11.61 -0.01
N TYR A 98 -8.83 11.11 1.21
CA TYR A 98 -7.55 10.57 1.66
C TYR A 98 -7.61 9.05 1.76
N LEU A 99 -6.64 8.39 1.15
CA LEU A 99 -6.36 6.98 1.38
C LEU A 99 -5.20 6.85 2.36
N ARG A 100 -5.29 5.89 3.27
CA ARG A 100 -4.21 5.53 4.20
C ARG A 100 -3.87 4.07 4.04
N LEU A 101 -2.60 3.81 3.76
CA LEU A 101 -2.06 2.47 3.90
C LEU A 101 -1.49 2.29 5.31
N THR A 102 -1.79 1.16 5.92
CA THR A 102 -1.21 0.73 7.19
C THR A 102 -0.50 -0.59 6.98
N LEU A 103 0.81 -0.61 7.23
CA LEU A 103 1.64 -1.80 7.25
C LEU A 103 1.88 -2.21 8.70
N THR A 104 1.45 -3.41 9.08
CA THR A 104 1.66 -3.95 10.41
C THR A 104 2.61 -5.15 10.32
N PRO A 105 3.84 -5.04 10.84
CA PRO A 105 4.78 -6.16 10.89
C PRO A 105 4.35 -7.20 11.93
N ASP A 106 4.93 -8.39 11.86
CA ASP A 106 4.81 -9.35 12.95
C ASP A 106 5.54 -8.82 14.19
N THR A 107 4.80 -8.59 15.26
CA THR A 107 5.33 -8.08 16.52
C THR A 107 5.74 -9.17 17.50
N THR A 108 5.34 -10.42 17.25
CA THR A 108 5.53 -11.53 18.19
C THR A 108 6.89 -12.19 18.07
N THR A 109 7.46 -12.18 16.87
CA THR A 109 8.73 -12.88 16.57
C THR A 109 9.79 -11.95 15.95
N ASN A 110 9.72 -10.64 16.21
CA ASN A 110 10.63 -9.65 15.60
C ASN A 110 10.70 -9.73 14.08
N GLY A 111 9.54 -9.82 13.45
CA GLY A 111 9.39 -9.89 11.99
C GLY A 111 9.71 -8.57 11.29
N ALA A 112 10.86 -7.96 11.58
CA ALA A 112 11.28 -6.73 10.95
C ALA A 112 11.36 -6.89 9.43
N VAL A 113 10.76 -5.96 8.70
CA VAL A 113 10.72 -5.96 7.23
C VAL A 113 11.08 -4.58 6.70
N LEU A 114 11.98 -4.54 5.74
CA LEU A 114 12.24 -3.33 4.97
C LEU A 114 11.04 -3.07 4.05
N SER A 115 10.50 -1.87 4.09
CA SER A 115 9.32 -1.52 3.31
C SER A 115 9.44 -0.18 2.62
N SER A 116 8.82 -0.06 1.47
CA SER A 116 8.66 1.20 0.74
C SER A 116 7.29 1.22 0.07
N VAL A 117 6.65 2.38 0.03
CA VAL A 117 5.31 2.53 -0.55
C VAL A 117 5.29 3.72 -1.49
N VAL A 118 4.79 3.50 -2.69
CA VAL A 118 4.60 4.53 -3.70
C VAL A 118 3.12 4.61 -4.08
N GLY A 119 2.57 5.81 -4.05
CA GLY A 119 1.25 6.11 -4.57
C GLY A 119 1.32 6.68 -5.98
N ILE A 120 0.50 6.16 -6.87
CA ILE A 120 0.36 6.64 -8.25
C ILE A 120 -1.09 7.08 -8.42
N LEU A 121 -1.30 8.34 -8.78
CA LEU A 121 -2.62 8.90 -9.06
C LEU A 121 -2.80 9.07 -10.54
N ASP A 122 -3.92 8.63 -11.06
CA ASP A 122 -4.24 8.68 -12.48
C ASP A 122 -5.64 9.30 -12.71
N LYS A 123 -5.76 10.06 -13.79
CA LYS A 123 -7.05 10.63 -14.23
C LYS A 123 -7.74 9.77 -15.28
N GLU A 124 -7.06 8.77 -15.81
CA GLU A 124 -7.56 7.85 -16.82
C GLU A 124 -7.73 6.45 -16.26
N ILE A 125 -8.66 5.69 -16.83
CA ILE A 125 -8.84 4.27 -16.53
C ILE A 125 -7.61 3.52 -17.04
N ARG A 126 -6.92 2.83 -16.14
CA ARG A 126 -5.94 1.83 -16.49
C ARG A 126 -6.49 0.46 -16.14
N ALA A 127 -6.36 -0.48 -17.05
CA ALA A 127 -6.58 -1.88 -16.70
C ALA A 127 -5.63 -2.26 -15.57
N ALA A 128 -6.14 -2.96 -14.57
CA ALA A 128 -5.30 -3.52 -13.52
C ALA A 128 -4.26 -4.44 -14.17
N ASN A 129 -3.00 -4.08 -14.05
CA ASN A 129 -1.88 -4.82 -14.59
C ASN A 129 -0.93 -5.15 -13.44
N SER A 130 -0.75 -6.43 -13.19
CA SER A 130 0.16 -6.88 -12.15
C SER A 130 1.63 -6.62 -12.50
N GLY A 131 1.97 -6.53 -13.80
CA GLY A 131 3.38 -6.42 -14.19
C GLY A 131 4.23 -7.43 -13.44
N ASN A 132 5.18 -6.94 -12.66
CA ASN A 132 6.03 -7.75 -11.79
C ASN A 132 5.53 -7.80 -10.33
N ALA A 133 4.29 -7.43 -10.05
CA ALA A 133 3.74 -7.50 -8.70
C ALA A 133 3.34 -8.95 -8.38
N ASP A 134 3.77 -9.43 -7.23
CA ASP A 134 3.43 -10.78 -6.74
C ASP A 134 1.95 -10.88 -6.35
N THR A 135 1.36 -9.76 -5.95
CA THR A 135 -0.06 -9.69 -5.60
C THR A 135 -0.67 -8.38 -6.08
N VAL A 136 -1.85 -8.49 -6.68
CA VAL A 136 -2.66 -7.36 -7.12
C VAL A 136 -4.02 -7.43 -6.45
N VAL A 137 -4.42 -6.34 -5.81
CA VAL A 137 -5.75 -6.19 -5.22
C VAL A 137 -6.47 -5.05 -5.93
N VAL A 138 -7.70 -5.33 -6.37
CA VAL A 138 -8.58 -4.35 -6.99
C VAL A 138 -9.70 -4.02 -6.02
N GLY A 139 -9.79 -2.77 -5.70
CA GLY A 139 -10.80 -2.23 -4.78
C GLY A 139 -11.82 -1.32 -5.45
#